data_db2a6c942655ec0db0c190521ef0d9cc
#
_entry.id   db2a6c942655ec0db0c190521ef0d9cc
#
_cell.length_a   1.000
_cell.length_b   1.000
_cell.length_c   1.000
_cell.angle_alpha   90.00
_cell.angle_beta   90.00
_cell.angle_gamma   90.00
#
_symmetry.space_group_name_H-M   'P 1'
#
loop_
_entity.id
_entity.type
_entity.pdbx_description
1 polymer ?
#
loop_
_entity_poly.entity_id
_entity_poly.type
_entity_poly.pdbx_seq_one_letter_code
_entity_poly.pdbx_strand_id
1 'polypeptide(L)'
;HMAAAGGEPQQVTAFDAAVEGFGVHKPGDAIWYVQTVAVPGAEKCSADLYKDMPRSKAHIYDDLMARHWNYWDEGRYRHLFIAALTDGKAAEGVDIVGADTAWDVPTAPYFDTAEIAWSNAGDRLAYTCKPLAGTDYALSTDSDIFVYDRASGRTVNICKPMEGRVRFNAMVHRNTPLPAYEKNPVRSPEDRYIPIRSMATPG
;
A
#
# COMPACT_ATOMS: atom_id res chain seq x y z
N HIS A 1 10.81 17.47 8.13
CA HIS A 1 11.50 17.05 9.36
C HIS A 1 11.98 18.29 10.10
N MET A 2 11.86 18.25 11.39
CA MET A 2 12.32 19.33 12.28
C MET A 2 12.93 18.69 13.52
N ALA A 3 13.99 19.28 14.08
CA ALA A 3 14.59 18.78 15.31
C ALA A 3 13.59 18.90 16.49
N ALA A 4 13.65 17.95 17.45
CA ALA A 4 12.76 17.97 18.62
C ALA A 4 12.96 19.23 19.51
N ALA A 5 14.15 19.83 19.46
CA ALA A 5 14.47 21.08 20.15
C ALA A 5 13.96 22.34 19.40
N GLY A 6 13.27 22.19 18.29
CA GLY A 6 12.86 23.27 17.40
C GLY A 6 13.89 23.55 16.31
N GLY A 7 13.60 24.51 15.43
CA GLY A 7 14.43 24.90 14.30
C GLY A 7 13.62 25.00 13.03
N GLU A 8 14.29 25.30 11.92
CA GLU A 8 13.66 25.41 10.61
C GLU A 8 13.25 24.01 10.07
N PRO A 9 12.02 23.86 9.54
CA PRO A 9 11.59 22.61 8.92
C PRO A 9 12.45 22.30 7.69
N GLN A 10 12.87 21.07 7.55
CA GLN A 10 13.63 20.60 6.40
C GLN A 10 12.79 19.65 5.55
N GLN A 11 12.83 19.85 4.24
CA GLN A 11 12.21 18.96 3.29
C GLN A 11 13.00 17.64 3.24
N VAL A 12 12.30 16.53 3.44
CA VAL A 12 12.87 15.17 3.44
C VAL A 12 12.83 14.55 2.05
N THR A 13 11.76 14.81 1.29
CA THR A 13 11.51 14.22 -0.03
C THR A 13 11.52 15.29 -1.10
N ALA A 14 11.97 14.94 -2.32
CA ALA A 14 11.92 15.78 -3.50
C ALA A 14 11.42 14.95 -4.70
N PHE A 15 10.26 14.29 -4.53
CA PHE A 15 9.65 13.47 -5.56
C PHE A 15 8.76 14.30 -6.48
N ASP A 16 8.67 13.91 -7.75
CA ASP A 16 7.84 14.59 -8.76
C ASP A 16 6.35 14.45 -8.48
N ALA A 17 5.92 13.30 -7.91
CA ALA A 17 4.54 13.08 -7.53
C ALA A 17 4.29 13.39 -6.04
N ALA A 18 3.06 13.78 -5.72
CA ALA A 18 2.65 14.06 -4.35
C ALA A 18 2.73 12.79 -3.47
N VAL A 19 3.16 12.99 -2.22
CA VAL A 19 3.13 11.95 -1.19
C VAL A 19 1.80 12.04 -0.46
N GLU A 20 1.00 10.98 -0.55
CA GLU A 20 -0.34 10.92 0.06
C GLU A 20 -0.30 10.42 1.52
N GLY A 21 0.72 9.64 1.85
CA GLY A 21 0.95 9.16 3.20
C GLY A 21 2.37 8.63 3.36
N PHE A 22 2.86 8.63 4.57
CA PHE A 22 4.21 8.13 4.86
C PHE A 22 4.35 7.61 6.29
N GLY A 23 5.35 6.78 6.50
CA GLY A 23 5.76 6.36 7.84
C GLY A 23 7.26 6.10 7.91
N VAL A 24 7.87 6.63 8.95
CA VAL A 24 9.31 6.50 9.18
C VAL A 24 9.58 5.29 10.05
N HIS A 25 10.56 4.48 9.67
CA HIS A 25 11.08 3.43 10.56
C HIS A 25 11.72 4.06 11.80
N LYS A 26 11.46 3.46 12.98
CA LYS A 26 11.81 4.08 14.28
C LYS A 26 13.28 4.53 14.42
N PRO A 27 14.29 3.80 13.94
CA PRO A 27 15.68 4.27 13.90
C PRO A 27 15.93 5.48 12.99
N GLY A 28 15.02 5.77 12.05
CA GLY A 28 15.16 6.89 11.11
C GLY A 28 16.03 6.58 9.90
N ASP A 29 16.25 5.32 9.58
CA ASP A 29 17.06 4.85 8.45
C ASP A 29 16.26 4.59 7.17
N ALA A 30 14.93 4.54 7.27
CA ALA A 30 14.02 4.27 6.16
C ALA A 30 12.67 4.96 6.33
N ILE A 31 12.03 5.19 5.19
CA ILE A 31 10.66 5.69 5.07
C ILE A 31 9.89 4.80 4.10
N TRP A 32 8.65 4.49 4.41
CA TRP A 32 7.69 4.12 3.37
C TRP A 32 6.83 5.33 3.03
N TYR A 33 6.38 5.41 1.79
CA TYR A 33 5.45 6.43 1.35
C TYR A 33 4.54 5.91 0.25
N VAL A 34 3.38 6.56 0.10
CA VAL A 34 2.38 6.22 -0.91
C VAL A 34 2.29 7.34 -1.91
N GLN A 35 2.28 6.98 -3.19
CA GLN A 35 2.05 7.90 -4.31
C GLN A 35 1.09 7.27 -5.31
N THR A 36 0.27 8.12 -5.95
CA THR A 36 -0.55 7.71 -7.09
C THR A 36 0.31 7.67 -8.35
N VAL A 37 0.37 6.51 -8.99
CA VAL A 37 1.11 6.27 -10.23
C VAL A 37 0.19 5.91 -11.38
N ALA A 38 0.62 6.16 -12.61
CA ALA A 38 -0.01 5.61 -13.80
C ALA A 38 0.54 4.19 -14.03
N VAL A 39 -0.35 3.24 -14.26
CA VAL A 39 0.02 1.84 -14.53
C VAL A 39 -0.12 1.58 -16.02
N PRO A 40 0.94 1.11 -16.70
CA PRO A 40 0.89 0.81 -18.12
C PRO A 40 -0.21 -0.20 -18.46
N GLY A 41 -1.01 0.12 -19.49
CA GLY A 41 -2.13 -0.72 -19.92
C GLY A 41 -3.43 -0.54 -19.11
N ALA A 42 -3.40 0.34 -18.08
CA ALA A 42 -4.59 0.70 -17.31
C ALA A 42 -5.21 2.04 -17.73
N GLU A 43 -4.71 2.67 -18.77
CA GLU A 43 -5.16 3.96 -19.27
C GLU A 43 -6.67 3.95 -19.59
N LYS A 44 -7.39 4.99 -19.17
CA LYS A 44 -8.83 5.15 -19.41
C LYS A 44 -9.16 6.35 -20.30
N CYS A 45 -8.22 7.28 -20.45
CA CYS A 45 -8.41 8.45 -21.30
C CYS A 45 -8.24 8.10 -22.78
N SER A 46 -9.19 8.51 -23.62
CA SER A 46 -9.12 8.26 -25.07
C SER A 46 -7.90 8.88 -25.75
N ALA A 47 -7.37 10.00 -25.24
CA ALA A 47 -6.14 10.59 -25.78
C ALA A 47 -4.91 9.71 -25.56
N ASP A 48 -4.90 8.91 -24.50
CA ASP A 48 -3.80 7.98 -24.20
C ASP A 48 -3.94 6.67 -24.98
N LEU A 49 -5.19 6.21 -25.15
CA LEU A 49 -5.51 4.99 -25.87
C LEU A 49 -5.43 5.15 -27.41
N TYR A 50 -5.82 6.33 -27.92
CA TYR A 50 -5.89 6.60 -29.37
C TYR A 50 -5.01 7.80 -29.73
N LYS A 51 -3.85 7.54 -30.28
CA LYS A 51 -2.85 8.57 -30.61
C LYS A 51 -3.28 9.55 -31.70
N ASP A 52 -4.26 9.20 -32.51
CA ASP A 52 -4.89 10.06 -33.54
C ASP A 52 -5.94 11.01 -32.94
N MET A 53 -6.32 10.82 -31.68
CA MET A 53 -7.28 11.65 -30.95
C MET A 53 -6.67 12.38 -29.73
N PRO A 54 -5.57 13.11 -29.86
CA PRO A 54 -4.81 13.64 -28.70
C PRO A 54 -5.55 14.70 -27.89
N ARG A 55 -6.64 15.26 -28.43
CA ARG A 55 -7.48 16.26 -27.74
C ARG A 55 -8.76 15.68 -27.15
N SER A 56 -9.01 14.39 -27.34
CA SER A 56 -10.17 13.73 -26.76
C SER A 56 -9.99 13.55 -25.25
N LYS A 57 -11.05 13.82 -24.51
CA LYS A 57 -11.09 13.67 -23.04
C LYS A 57 -12.16 12.67 -22.61
N ALA A 58 -12.59 11.78 -23.51
CA ALA A 58 -13.52 10.74 -23.18
C ALA A 58 -12.81 9.67 -22.34
N HIS A 59 -13.50 9.10 -21.36
CA HIS A 59 -13.03 7.92 -20.63
C HIS A 59 -13.71 6.69 -21.25
N ILE A 60 -12.93 5.62 -21.37
CA ILE A 60 -13.37 4.36 -21.99
C ILE A 60 -13.20 3.26 -20.95
N TYR A 61 -14.28 2.56 -20.69
CA TYR A 61 -14.33 1.47 -19.71
C TYR A 61 -14.90 0.23 -20.36
N ASP A 62 -14.12 -0.82 -20.36
CA ASP A 62 -14.51 -2.15 -20.89
C ASP A 62 -14.93 -3.09 -19.75
N ASP A 63 -14.67 -2.71 -18.51
CA ASP A 63 -14.92 -3.50 -17.32
C ASP A 63 -15.32 -2.61 -16.12
N LEU A 64 -15.65 -3.23 -15.01
CA LEU A 64 -15.94 -2.57 -13.73
C LEU A 64 -14.63 -2.41 -12.91
N MET A 65 -14.51 -1.43 -11.99
CA MET A 65 -15.50 -0.38 -11.75
C MET A 65 -15.07 0.88 -12.49
N ALA A 66 -15.95 1.39 -13.34
CA ALA A 66 -15.73 2.67 -14.02
C ALA A 66 -15.73 3.85 -13.02
N ARG A 67 -16.43 3.70 -11.89
CA ARG A 67 -16.56 4.74 -10.87
C ARG A 67 -16.80 4.15 -9.48
N HIS A 68 -16.17 4.75 -8.49
CA HIS A 68 -16.49 4.50 -7.07
C HIS A 68 -16.93 5.82 -6.40
N TRP A 69 -18.19 5.88 -5.93
CA TRP A 69 -18.85 7.11 -5.47
C TRP A 69 -18.75 8.25 -6.51
N ASN A 70 -17.99 9.31 -6.19
CA ASN A 70 -17.75 10.47 -7.04
C ASN A 70 -16.37 10.45 -7.74
N TYR A 71 -15.61 9.37 -7.62
CA TYR A 71 -14.31 9.21 -8.27
C TYR A 71 -14.44 8.29 -9.49
N TRP A 72 -13.96 8.79 -10.64
CA TRP A 72 -13.79 7.97 -11.83
C TRP A 72 -12.48 7.19 -11.74
N ASP A 73 -12.47 5.98 -12.27
CA ASP A 73 -11.23 5.27 -12.49
C ASP A 73 -10.47 5.94 -13.64
N GLU A 74 -9.30 6.46 -13.34
CA GLU A 74 -8.41 7.14 -14.30
C GLU A 74 -7.24 6.23 -14.74
N GLY A 75 -7.24 4.97 -14.33
CA GLY A 75 -6.14 4.05 -14.56
C GLY A 75 -4.88 4.41 -13.76
N ARG A 76 -5.09 5.04 -12.62
CA ARG A 76 -4.03 5.46 -11.69
C ARG A 76 -4.28 4.80 -10.35
N TYR A 77 -3.21 4.26 -9.76
CA TYR A 77 -3.29 3.48 -8.54
C TYR A 77 -2.29 3.99 -7.50
N ARG A 78 -2.64 3.85 -6.24
CA ARG A 78 -1.73 4.16 -5.14
C ARG A 78 -0.76 3.03 -4.95
N HIS A 79 0.51 3.31 -5.14
CA HIS A 79 1.59 2.36 -4.88
C HIS A 79 2.35 2.71 -3.61
N LEU A 80 2.91 1.69 -3.00
CA LEU A 80 3.71 1.77 -1.80
C LEU A 80 5.19 1.68 -2.15
N PHE A 81 5.94 2.67 -1.70
CA PHE A 81 7.36 2.79 -1.94
C PHE A 81 8.14 2.70 -0.64
N ILE A 82 9.36 2.19 -0.73
CA ILE A 82 10.33 2.22 0.38
C ILE A 82 11.58 2.94 -0.09
N ALA A 83 12.04 3.90 0.71
CA ALA A 83 13.28 4.63 0.48
C ALA A 83 14.18 4.60 1.72
N ALA A 84 15.49 4.59 1.49
CA ALA A 84 16.46 4.83 2.55
C ALA A 84 16.44 6.31 2.96
N LEU A 85 16.65 6.57 4.23
CA LEU A 85 16.86 7.89 4.78
C LEU A 85 18.33 8.05 5.19
N THR A 86 19.00 9.05 4.62
CA THR A 86 20.37 9.39 4.97
C THR A 86 20.43 10.90 5.24
N ASP A 87 20.93 11.27 6.40
CA ASP A 87 21.03 12.68 6.82
C ASP A 87 19.71 13.46 6.69
N GLY A 88 18.58 12.80 7.01
CA GLY A 88 17.25 13.38 6.92
C GLY A 88 16.72 13.58 5.49
N LYS A 89 17.35 12.98 4.49
CA LYS A 89 16.92 12.99 3.08
C LYS A 89 16.52 11.59 2.63
N ALA A 90 15.40 11.50 1.94
CA ALA A 90 14.98 10.26 1.30
C ALA A 90 15.68 10.10 -0.05
N ALA A 91 16.21 8.91 -0.28
CA ALA A 91 16.64 8.48 -1.60
C ALA A 91 15.42 8.23 -2.51
N GLU A 92 15.66 7.92 -3.77
CA GLU A 92 14.62 7.40 -4.66
C GLU A 92 14.07 6.10 -4.09
N GLY A 93 12.75 5.98 -4.06
CA GLY A 93 12.08 4.84 -3.47
C GLY A 93 11.91 3.69 -4.46
N VAL A 94 11.92 2.48 -3.90
CA VAL A 94 11.57 1.26 -4.64
C VAL A 94 10.07 1.04 -4.53
N ASP A 95 9.38 0.90 -5.66
CA ASP A 95 8.00 0.46 -5.73
C ASP A 95 7.90 -1.02 -5.36
N ILE A 96 7.28 -1.33 -4.22
CA ILE A 96 7.17 -2.70 -3.73
C ILE A 96 5.87 -3.40 -4.16
N VAL A 97 4.98 -2.68 -4.83
CA VAL A 97 3.76 -3.23 -5.44
C VAL A 97 4.09 -3.77 -6.83
N GLY A 98 4.91 -3.06 -7.56
CA GLY A 98 5.34 -3.37 -8.91
C GLY A 98 4.68 -2.45 -9.94
N ALA A 99 5.50 -1.87 -10.82
CA ALA A 99 5.10 -0.80 -11.74
C ALA A 99 3.93 -1.16 -12.69
N ASP A 100 3.75 -2.43 -13.00
CA ASP A 100 2.69 -2.92 -13.90
C ASP A 100 1.45 -3.43 -13.13
N THR A 101 1.36 -3.15 -11.84
CA THR A 101 0.32 -3.70 -10.97
C THR A 101 -0.81 -2.68 -10.77
N ALA A 102 -2.01 -3.00 -11.23
CA ALA A 102 -3.19 -2.16 -11.11
C ALA A 102 -3.93 -2.40 -9.77
N TRP A 103 -3.24 -2.22 -8.64
CA TRP A 103 -3.78 -2.39 -7.30
C TRP A 103 -3.51 -1.18 -6.43
N ASP A 104 -4.48 -0.79 -5.62
CA ASP A 104 -4.32 0.25 -4.61
C ASP A 104 -3.73 -0.31 -3.30
N VAL A 105 -2.74 0.38 -2.76
CA VAL A 105 -2.15 0.10 -1.45
C VAL A 105 -2.14 1.37 -0.62
N PRO A 106 -2.70 1.36 0.60
CA PRO A 106 -3.55 0.32 1.18
C PRO A 106 -4.89 0.21 0.46
N THR A 107 -5.70 -0.78 0.86
CA THR A 107 -6.94 -1.15 0.16
C THR A 107 -7.86 0.05 -0.08
N ALA A 108 -8.22 0.30 -1.36
CA ALA A 108 -9.23 1.29 -1.72
C ALA A 108 -10.64 0.85 -1.30
N PRO A 109 -11.58 1.79 -1.11
CA PRO A 109 -11.48 3.24 -1.36
C PRO A 109 -10.96 4.03 -0.16
N TYR A 110 -10.86 3.41 1.01
CA TYR A 110 -10.49 4.08 2.24
C TYR A 110 -8.98 4.02 2.42
N PHE A 111 -8.36 5.19 2.33
CA PHE A 111 -6.95 5.32 2.60
C PHE A 111 -6.70 5.49 4.10
N ASP A 112 -6.04 4.50 4.70
CA ASP A 112 -5.61 4.58 6.10
C ASP A 112 -4.16 4.09 6.22
N THR A 113 -3.28 5.00 6.62
CA THR A 113 -1.87 4.70 6.86
C THR A 113 -1.65 3.69 7.98
N ALA A 114 -2.65 3.46 8.85
CA ALA A 114 -2.62 2.41 9.87
C ALA A 114 -2.62 0.99 9.27
N GLU A 115 -2.95 0.84 8.00
CA GLU A 115 -2.87 -0.42 7.27
C GLU A 115 -1.48 -0.73 6.71
N ILE A 116 -0.48 0.10 7.03
CA ILE A 116 0.92 -0.09 6.63
C ILE A 116 1.79 -0.05 7.90
N ALA A 117 2.55 -1.09 8.16
CA ALA A 117 3.31 -1.21 9.39
C ALA A 117 4.70 -1.82 9.19
N TRP A 118 5.71 -1.17 9.77
CA TRP A 118 7.05 -1.73 9.90
C TRP A 118 7.09 -2.88 10.92
N SER A 119 7.91 -3.89 10.64
CA SER A 119 8.42 -4.77 11.70
C SER A 119 9.26 -3.97 12.69
N ASN A 120 9.39 -4.46 13.92
CA ASN A 120 10.21 -3.78 14.93
C ASN A 120 11.69 -3.65 14.52
N ALA A 121 12.19 -4.62 13.77
CA ALA A 121 13.55 -4.62 13.24
C ALA A 121 13.70 -3.74 11.99
N GLY A 122 12.58 -3.32 11.36
CA GLY A 122 12.57 -2.57 10.10
C GLY A 122 13.01 -3.37 8.89
N ASP A 123 13.14 -4.68 9.03
CA ASP A 123 13.52 -5.60 7.96
C ASP A 123 12.34 -5.94 7.04
N ARG A 124 11.10 -5.75 7.53
CA ARG A 124 9.87 -6.06 6.80
C ARG A 124 8.85 -4.94 6.90
N LEU A 125 8.00 -4.86 5.88
CA LEU A 125 6.84 -3.97 5.84
C LEU A 125 5.58 -4.78 5.53
N ALA A 126 4.58 -4.71 6.41
CA ALA A 126 3.27 -5.30 6.20
C ALA A 126 2.30 -4.25 5.66
N TYR A 127 1.41 -4.63 4.75
CA TYR A 127 0.38 -3.76 4.20
C TYR A 127 -0.84 -4.56 3.74
N THR A 128 -1.99 -3.89 3.65
CA THR A 128 -3.20 -4.49 3.06
C THR A 128 -3.28 -4.14 1.59
N CYS A 129 -3.80 -5.07 0.81
CA CYS A 129 -4.11 -4.87 -0.59
C CYS A 129 -5.26 -5.79 -1.00
N LYS A 130 -6.04 -5.34 -1.98
CA LYS A 130 -7.04 -6.15 -2.68
C LYS A 130 -6.49 -6.52 -4.04
N PRO A 131 -5.89 -7.73 -4.20
CA PRO A 131 -5.17 -8.12 -5.41
C PRO A 131 -6.14 -8.60 -6.51
N LEU A 132 -7.12 -7.77 -6.84
CA LEU A 132 -8.14 -8.01 -7.83
C LEU A 132 -8.26 -6.80 -8.75
N ALA A 133 -8.77 -7.00 -9.95
CA ALA A 133 -9.03 -5.96 -10.93
C ALA A 133 -10.37 -6.20 -11.63
N GLY A 134 -10.89 -5.19 -12.32
CA GLY A 134 -12.08 -5.30 -13.15
C GLY A 134 -13.31 -5.76 -12.38
N THR A 135 -14.09 -6.63 -13.00
CA THR A 135 -15.32 -7.18 -12.43
C THR A 135 -15.08 -7.93 -11.11
N ASP A 136 -13.97 -8.66 -10.96
CA ASP A 136 -13.64 -9.36 -9.72
C ASP A 136 -13.40 -8.38 -8.57
N TYR A 137 -12.77 -7.24 -8.84
CA TYR A 137 -12.63 -6.17 -7.86
C TYR A 137 -13.99 -5.62 -7.42
N ALA A 138 -14.92 -5.44 -8.35
CA ALA A 138 -16.24 -4.89 -8.06
C ALA A 138 -17.12 -5.84 -7.24
N LEU A 139 -17.00 -7.14 -7.47
CA LEU A 139 -17.86 -8.18 -6.86
C LEU A 139 -17.32 -8.70 -5.52
N SER A 140 -16.02 -8.65 -5.29
CA SER A 140 -15.39 -9.17 -4.09
C SER A 140 -15.15 -8.06 -3.06
N THR A 141 -15.24 -8.40 -1.79
CA THR A 141 -14.76 -7.59 -0.67
C THR A 141 -13.45 -8.16 -0.07
N ASP A 142 -12.89 -9.15 -0.73
CA ASP A 142 -11.69 -9.83 -0.27
C ASP A 142 -10.45 -8.93 -0.37
N SER A 143 -9.70 -8.87 0.70
CA SER A 143 -8.43 -8.15 0.77
C SER A 143 -7.46 -8.95 1.61
N ASP A 144 -6.19 -8.91 1.24
CA ASP A 144 -5.14 -9.71 1.84
C ASP A 144 -4.11 -8.85 2.55
N ILE A 145 -3.31 -9.48 3.42
CA ILE A 145 -2.13 -8.89 4.02
C ILE A 145 -0.90 -9.40 3.27
N PHE A 146 -0.09 -8.45 2.85
CA PHE A 146 1.19 -8.70 2.21
C PHE A 146 2.33 -8.29 3.13
N VAL A 147 3.42 -9.03 3.07
CA VAL A 147 4.65 -8.72 3.79
C VAL A 147 5.79 -8.64 2.80
N TYR A 148 6.40 -7.47 2.72
CA TYR A 148 7.61 -7.22 1.95
C TYR A 148 8.84 -7.40 2.84
N ASP A 149 9.82 -8.15 2.36
CA ASP A 149 11.11 -8.36 3.02
C ASP A 149 12.18 -7.53 2.32
N ARG A 150 12.79 -6.60 3.05
CA ARG A 150 13.76 -5.63 2.49
C ARG A 150 15.05 -6.28 2.01
N ALA A 151 15.49 -7.35 2.64
CA ALA A 151 16.76 -7.99 2.30
C ALA A 151 16.66 -8.78 0.99
N SER A 152 15.55 -9.47 0.79
CA SER A 152 15.33 -10.28 -0.41
C SER A 152 14.59 -9.54 -1.53
N GLY A 153 13.96 -8.40 -1.24
CA GLY A 153 13.10 -7.68 -2.18
C GLY A 153 11.81 -8.43 -2.53
N ARG A 154 11.41 -9.41 -1.73
CA ARG A 154 10.26 -10.28 -2.02
C ARG A 154 9.05 -9.90 -1.19
N THR A 155 7.88 -9.95 -1.84
CA THR A 155 6.58 -9.82 -1.19
C THR A 155 5.90 -11.19 -1.09
N VAL A 156 5.30 -11.47 0.06
CA VAL A 156 4.53 -12.69 0.32
C VAL A 156 3.14 -12.30 0.80
N ASN A 157 2.12 -12.90 0.18
CA ASN A 157 0.75 -12.85 0.68
C ASN A 157 0.61 -13.87 1.82
N ILE A 158 0.33 -13.39 3.04
CA ILE A 158 0.24 -14.24 4.23
C ILE A 158 -1.18 -14.73 4.52
N CYS A 159 -2.17 -14.28 3.75
CA CYS A 159 -3.56 -14.68 3.89
C CYS A 159 -3.95 -15.90 3.04
N LYS A 160 -3.09 -16.33 2.10
CA LYS A 160 -3.33 -17.58 1.37
C LYS A 160 -3.12 -18.79 2.32
N PRO A 161 -4.05 -19.68 2.49
CA PRO A 161 -5.26 -20.00 1.73
C PRO A 161 -6.58 -19.51 2.39
N MET A 162 -6.63 -18.37 2.98
CA MET A 162 -7.84 -17.87 3.63
C MET A 162 -8.72 -17.13 2.62
N GLU A 163 -9.99 -17.50 2.53
CA GLU A 163 -11.00 -16.77 1.79
C GLU A 163 -11.72 -15.78 2.71
N GLY A 164 -12.08 -14.61 2.21
CA GLY A 164 -12.85 -13.58 2.91
C GLY A 164 -12.04 -12.33 3.26
N ARG A 165 -12.76 -11.29 3.65
CA ARG A 165 -12.19 -9.98 3.93
C ARG A 165 -11.26 -9.99 5.14
N VAL A 166 -10.02 -9.67 4.95
CA VAL A 166 -9.06 -9.41 6.02
C VAL A 166 -8.85 -7.90 6.13
N ARG A 167 -9.17 -7.34 7.29
CA ARG A 167 -8.79 -5.97 7.65
C ARG A 167 -7.69 -6.01 8.69
N PHE A 168 -6.62 -5.33 8.39
CA PHE A 168 -5.52 -5.10 9.29
C PHE A 168 -5.67 -3.73 9.92
N ASN A 169 -6.11 -3.67 11.17
CA ASN A 169 -5.94 -2.48 11.98
C ASN A 169 -4.65 -2.67 12.78
N ALA A 170 -3.55 -2.16 12.26
CA ALA A 170 -2.35 -1.98 13.04
C ALA A 170 -2.61 -0.89 14.09
N MET A 171 -3.34 -1.20 15.16
CA MET A 171 -3.12 -0.49 16.40
C MET A 171 -1.70 -0.81 16.83
N VAL A 172 -0.75 -0.08 16.27
CA VAL A 172 0.62 -0.09 16.74
C VAL A 172 0.62 0.63 18.07
N HIS A 173 0.32 -0.11 19.13
CA HIS A 173 0.77 0.30 20.44
C HIS A 173 2.30 0.39 20.36
N ARG A 174 2.81 1.61 20.51
CA ARG A 174 4.23 1.94 20.60
C ARG A 174 4.88 0.96 21.58
N ASN A 175 5.56 -0.06 21.13
CA ASN A 175 6.33 -1.09 21.86
C ASN A 175 5.87 -2.53 21.68
N THR A 176 4.91 -2.83 20.82
CA THR A 176 4.52 -4.22 20.57
C THR A 176 5.23 -4.74 19.33
N PRO A 177 5.98 -5.85 19.41
CA PRO A 177 6.50 -6.54 18.23
C PRO A 177 5.37 -6.89 17.27
N LEU A 178 5.64 -6.90 15.96
CA LEU A 178 4.68 -7.45 14.98
C LEU A 178 4.32 -8.87 15.42
N PRO A 179 3.04 -9.16 15.62
CA PRO A 179 2.60 -10.41 16.20
C PRO A 179 2.79 -11.61 15.27
N ALA A 180 3.05 -12.78 15.83
CA ALA A 180 2.97 -14.04 15.11
C ALA A 180 1.51 -14.34 14.77
N TYR A 181 1.30 -14.90 13.60
CA TYR A 181 -0.01 -15.39 13.18
C TYR A 181 -0.50 -16.48 14.13
N GLU A 182 -1.54 -16.19 14.87
CA GLU A 182 -2.27 -17.20 15.66
C GLU A 182 -3.64 -17.43 15.02
N LYS A 183 -3.89 -18.69 14.65
CA LYS A 183 -5.16 -19.14 14.11
C LYS A 183 -6.20 -19.10 15.21
N ASN A 184 -6.96 -18.02 15.33
CA ASN A 184 -8.11 -18.01 16.22
C ASN A 184 -9.36 -18.55 15.48
N PRO A 185 -10.14 -19.45 16.09
CA PRO A 185 -11.35 -19.96 15.47
C PRO A 185 -12.39 -18.84 15.32
N VAL A 186 -12.89 -18.73 14.14
CA VAL A 186 -13.83 -17.75 13.59
C VAL A 186 -15.12 -17.68 14.40
N ARG A 187 -15.56 -16.45 14.70
CA ARG A 187 -16.91 -16.18 15.23
C ARG A 187 -17.90 -15.55 14.26
N SER A 188 -17.48 -15.18 13.06
CA SER A 188 -18.39 -14.70 12.03
C SER A 188 -17.79 -14.89 10.64
N PRO A 189 -18.59 -15.19 9.59
CA PRO A 189 -18.12 -15.28 8.22
C PRO A 189 -17.72 -13.93 7.61
N GLU A 190 -18.12 -12.80 8.20
CA GLU A 190 -18.09 -11.52 7.54
C GLU A 190 -16.99 -10.55 8.02
N ASP A 191 -16.46 -10.69 9.24
CA ASP A 191 -15.39 -9.83 9.77
C ASP A 191 -14.37 -10.63 10.55
N ARG A 192 -13.29 -11.01 9.91
CA ARG A 192 -12.16 -11.65 10.59
C ARG A 192 -11.10 -10.62 10.94
N TYR A 193 -11.07 -10.20 12.19
CA TYR A 193 -9.93 -9.51 12.76
C TYR A 193 -8.84 -10.52 13.06
N ILE A 194 -7.69 -10.39 12.45
CA ILE A 194 -6.49 -11.13 12.81
C ILE A 194 -5.63 -10.20 13.66
N PRO A 195 -5.54 -10.40 14.98
CA PRO A 195 -4.53 -9.71 15.76
C PRO A 195 -3.17 -10.31 15.39
N ILE A 196 -2.35 -9.52 14.77
CA ILE A 196 -0.98 -9.88 14.46
C ILE A 196 -0.19 -9.86 15.78
N ARG A 197 0.11 -10.99 16.39
CA ARG A 197 1.03 -11.14 17.52
C ARG A 197 2.40 -11.59 17.02
N SER A 198 3.46 -11.00 17.56
CA SER A 198 4.85 -11.03 17.11
C SER A 198 5.31 -12.31 16.40
N MET A 199 5.97 -12.15 15.26
CA MET A 199 6.80 -13.22 14.70
C MET A 199 8.04 -13.38 15.61
N ALA A 200 7.95 -14.26 16.60
CA ALA A 200 9.13 -14.73 17.29
C ALA A 200 9.93 -15.56 16.28
N THR A 201 11.18 -15.21 16.08
CA THR A 201 12.16 -16.06 15.39
C THR A 201 12.25 -17.38 16.14
N PRO A 202 12.10 -18.54 15.50
CA PRO A 202 12.49 -19.80 16.13
C PRO A 202 13.99 -19.77 16.39
N GLY A 203 14.38 -20.00 17.62
CA GLY A 203 15.76 -20.21 18.03
C GLY A 203 16.37 -21.50 17.46
#